data_4d5c2b20eb94b8a9a6de78eea611dcbf
#
_entry.id   4d5c2b20eb94b8a9a6de78eea611dcbf
#
_cell.length_a   1.000
_cell.length_b   1.000
_cell.length_c   1.000
_cell.angle_alpha   90.00
_cell.angle_beta   90.00
_cell.angle_gamma   90.00
#
_symmetry.space_group_name_H-M   'P 1'
#
loop_
_entity.id
_entity.type
_entity.pdbx_description
1 polymer ?
#
loop_
_entity_poly.entity_id
_entity_poly.type
_entity_poly.pdbx_seq_one_letter_code
_entity_poly.pdbx_strand_id
1 'polypeptide(L)'
;MNCYIEIHAGAGGTESQDWAEMIMRMYLMWGEKNKYKVKELDLQKADPAGIKTVTLEFEGDFAFGHLKGENGVHRLVRISPFDSNAKRHTSFASVFVYPLADEDIDIIIDPSEISWDTFRSSGAGGQGVNKIESAVRLK
;
A
#
# COMPACT_ATOMS: atom_id res chain seq x y z
N MET A 1 4.90 17.11 -8.32
CA MET A 1 4.98 16.63 -6.93
C MET A 1 5.36 15.16 -6.95
N ASN A 2 6.43 14.83 -6.26
CA ASN A 2 6.87 13.45 -6.10
C ASN A 2 5.87 12.63 -5.28
N CYS A 3 5.92 11.32 -5.41
CA CYS A 3 5.02 10.46 -4.65
C CYS A 3 5.67 9.13 -4.26
N TYR A 4 5.07 8.50 -3.26
CA TYR A 4 5.32 7.11 -2.91
C TYR A 4 4.18 6.24 -3.40
N ILE A 5 4.52 5.02 -3.83
CA ILE A 5 3.57 3.95 -4.06
C ILE A 5 3.92 2.79 -3.15
N GLU A 6 2.99 2.40 -2.30
CA GLU A 6 3.11 1.17 -1.51
C GLU A 6 2.27 0.08 -2.14
N ILE A 7 2.86 -1.09 -2.30
CA ILE A 7 2.19 -2.27 -2.85
C ILE A 7 2.23 -3.37 -1.79
N HIS A 8 1.08 -3.92 -1.47
CA HIS A 8 0.94 -4.99 -0.49
C HIS A 8 0.21 -6.17 -1.11
N ALA A 9 0.81 -7.36 -1.04
CA ALA A 9 0.12 -8.57 -1.44
C ALA A 9 -1.09 -8.81 -0.53
N GLY A 10 -2.23 -9.16 -1.14
CA GLY A 10 -3.42 -9.51 -0.39
C GLY A 10 -3.41 -10.97 0.05
N ALA A 11 -4.55 -11.43 0.56
CA ALA A 11 -4.73 -12.84 0.88
C ALA A 11 -4.64 -13.69 -0.39
N GLY A 12 -4.12 -14.90 -0.28
CA GLY A 12 -3.99 -15.82 -1.41
C GLY A 12 -2.59 -16.41 -1.60
N GLY A 13 -1.69 -16.19 -0.66
CA GLY A 13 -0.37 -16.80 -0.67
C GLY A 13 0.49 -16.42 -1.86
N THR A 14 1.18 -17.40 -2.44
CA THR A 14 2.14 -17.20 -3.54
C THR A 14 1.53 -16.50 -4.75
N GLU A 15 0.30 -16.81 -5.10
CA GLU A 15 -0.37 -16.20 -6.26
C GLU A 15 -0.54 -14.69 -6.11
N SER A 16 -0.98 -14.22 -4.92
CA SER A 16 -1.11 -12.78 -4.68
C SER A 16 0.24 -12.09 -4.52
N GLN A 17 1.24 -12.79 -4.00
CA GLN A 17 2.60 -12.27 -3.89
C GLN A 17 3.24 -12.11 -5.27
N ASP A 18 3.00 -13.02 -6.18
CA ASP A 18 3.44 -12.90 -7.58
C ASP A 18 2.72 -11.73 -8.28
N TRP A 19 1.41 -11.61 -8.04
CA TRP A 19 0.64 -10.49 -8.59
C TRP A 19 1.18 -9.13 -8.12
N ALA A 20 1.50 -9.00 -6.83
CA ALA A 20 2.10 -7.79 -6.30
C ALA A 20 3.43 -7.45 -7.00
N GLU A 21 4.27 -8.45 -7.27
CA GLU A 21 5.51 -8.26 -8.01
C GLU A 21 5.25 -7.82 -9.46
N MET A 22 4.25 -8.38 -10.11
CA MET A 22 3.86 -7.97 -11.46
C MET A 22 3.42 -6.50 -11.49
N ILE A 23 2.64 -6.05 -10.51
CA ILE A 23 2.23 -4.65 -10.38
C ILE A 23 3.45 -3.75 -10.18
N MET A 24 4.37 -4.15 -9.32
CA MET A 24 5.62 -3.43 -9.12
C MET A 24 6.37 -3.24 -10.45
N ARG A 25 6.52 -4.32 -11.21
CA ARG A 25 7.17 -4.26 -12.52
C ARG A 25 6.46 -3.32 -13.49
N MET A 26 5.13 -3.35 -13.51
CA MET A 26 4.36 -2.44 -14.37
C MET A 26 4.69 -0.97 -14.07
N TYR A 27 4.73 -0.62 -12.80
CA TYR A 27 5.04 0.75 -12.39
C TYR A 27 6.49 1.12 -12.68
N LEU A 28 7.43 0.21 -12.47
CA LEU A 28 8.84 0.46 -12.80
C LEU A 28 9.01 0.71 -14.32
N MET A 29 8.38 -0.09 -15.14
CA MET A 29 8.42 0.06 -16.61
C MET A 29 7.74 1.36 -17.05
N TRP A 30 6.61 1.70 -16.46
CA TRP A 30 5.92 2.96 -16.74
C TRP A 30 6.78 4.17 -16.34
N GLY A 31 7.42 4.10 -15.17
CA GLY A 31 8.32 5.14 -14.71
C GLY A 31 9.52 5.34 -15.64
N GLU A 32 10.15 4.27 -16.07
CA GLU A 32 11.26 4.32 -17.01
C GLU A 32 10.82 4.93 -18.36
N LYS A 33 9.70 4.46 -18.89
CA LYS A 33 9.16 4.97 -20.17
C LYS A 33 8.85 6.46 -20.13
N ASN A 34 8.37 6.96 -19.00
CA ASN A 34 7.99 8.35 -18.82
C ASN A 34 9.10 9.20 -18.18
N LYS A 35 10.32 8.67 -18.09
CA LYS A 35 11.51 9.36 -17.61
C LYS A 35 11.42 9.83 -16.16
N TYR A 36 10.70 9.09 -15.32
CA TYR A 36 10.71 9.29 -13.89
C TYR A 36 11.92 8.60 -13.26
N LYS A 37 12.46 9.23 -12.22
CA LYS A 37 13.44 8.57 -11.36
C LYS A 37 12.68 7.76 -10.32
N VAL A 38 12.90 6.45 -10.28
CA VAL A 38 12.20 5.53 -9.38
C VAL A 38 13.20 4.86 -8.46
N LYS A 39 12.90 4.88 -7.17
CA LYS A 39 13.69 4.18 -6.15
C LYS A 39 12.84 3.11 -5.48
N GLU A 40 13.41 1.93 -5.31
CA GLU A 40 12.81 0.88 -4.49
C GLU A 40 13.21 1.06 -3.04
N LEU A 41 12.21 1.14 -2.16
CA LEU A 41 12.40 1.24 -0.71
C LEU A 41 11.68 0.07 -0.04
N ASP A 42 12.21 -0.43 1.06
CA ASP A 42 11.54 -1.42 1.93
C ASP A 42 10.97 -2.63 1.19
N LEU A 43 11.73 -3.18 0.25
CA LEU A 43 11.31 -4.37 -0.48
C LEU A 43 11.38 -5.60 0.43
N GLN A 44 10.24 -6.27 0.62
CA GLN A 44 10.17 -7.56 1.28
C GLN A 44 9.80 -8.65 0.28
N LYS A 45 10.77 -9.47 -0.09
CA LYS A 45 10.55 -10.60 -0.99
C LYS A 45 9.78 -11.71 -0.28
N ALA A 46 8.98 -12.41 -1.06
CA ALA A 46 8.28 -13.60 -0.60
C ALA A 46 9.00 -14.87 -1.10
N ASP A 47 8.78 -15.97 -0.41
CA ASP A 47 9.31 -17.27 -0.77
C ASP A 47 8.13 -18.24 -0.99
N PRO A 48 8.05 -18.96 -2.10
CA PRO A 48 9.06 -19.17 -3.14
C PRO A 48 9.10 -18.12 -4.26
N ALA A 49 8.12 -17.24 -4.33
CA ALA A 49 8.05 -16.25 -5.41
C ALA A 49 7.31 -14.97 -4.97
N GLY A 50 7.53 -13.91 -5.71
CA GLY A 50 6.81 -12.67 -5.51
C GLY A 50 7.34 -11.79 -4.40
N ILE A 51 6.54 -10.81 -4.00
CA ILE A 51 6.85 -9.87 -2.92
C ILE A 51 5.68 -9.80 -1.93
N LYS A 52 6.01 -9.53 -0.67
CA LYS A 52 5.00 -9.24 0.36
C LYS A 52 4.60 -7.78 0.30
N THR A 53 5.59 -6.91 0.25
CA THR A 53 5.39 -5.46 0.21
C THR A 53 6.58 -4.78 -0.43
N VAL A 54 6.35 -3.61 -1.01
CA VAL A 54 7.38 -2.73 -1.52
C VAL A 54 6.87 -1.29 -1.47
N THR A 55 7.79 -0.36 -1.28
CA THR A 55 7.53 1.07 -1.44
C THR A 55 8.39 1.58 -2.59
N LEU A 56 7.76 2.24 -3.57
CA LEU A 56 8.43 2.90 -4.69
C LEU A 56 8.33 4.40 -4.53
N GLU A 57 9.42 5.11 -4.73
CA GLU A 57 9.45 6.57 -4.78
C GLU A 57 9.60 7.03 -6.22
N PHE A 58 8.65 7.84 -6.69
CA PHE A 58 8.66 8.43 -8.03
C PHE A 58 9.02 9.90 -7.94
N GLU A 59 10.11 10.28 -8.57
CA GLU A 59 10.56 11.67 -8.68
C GLU A 59 10.37 12.16 -10.09
N GLY A 60 9.63 13.26 -10.25
CA GLY A 60 9.38 13.89 -11.55
C GLY A 60 8.12 14.72 -11.54
N ASP A 61 7.91 15.42 -12.65
CA ASP A 61 6.77 16.33 -12.81
C ASP A 61 5.47 15.54 -12.89
N PHE A 62 4.48 15.95 -12.11
CA PHE A 62 3.13 15.39 -12.11
C PHE A 62 3.06 13.89 -11.72
N ALA A 63 4.08 13.37 -11.04
CA ALA A 63 4.08 11.96 -10.63
C ALA A 63 2.83 11.59 -9.83
N PHE A 64 2.52 12.34 -8.79
CA PHE A 64 1.31 12.10 -8.00
C PHE A 64 0.03 12.26 -8.81
N GLY A 65 -0.04 13.29 -9.65
CA GLY A 65 -1.21 13.54 -10.49
C GLY A 65 -1.53 12.38 -11.44
N HIS A 66 -0.51 11.76 -12.00
CA HIS A 66 -0.68 10.60 -12.89
C HIS A 66 -1.00 9.31 -12.12
N LEU A 67 -0.41 9.13 -10.95
CA LEU A 67 -0.46 7.85 -10.23
C LEU A 67 -1.57 7.77 -9.18
N LYS A 68 -2.13 8.90 -8.75
CA LYS A 68 -3.16 8.92 -7.70
C LYS A 68 -4.38 8.05 -7.99
N GLY A 69 -4.70 7.87 -9.26
CA GLY A 69 -5.81 7.01 -9.69
C GLY A 69 -5.57 5.53 -9.49
N GLU A 70 -4.32 5.13 -9.20
CA GLU A 70 -3.98 3.74 -8.96
C GLU A 70 -4.31 3.27 -7.53
N ASN A 71 -4.67 4.20 -6.64
CA ASN A 71 -5.09 3.85 -5.28
C ASN A 71 -6.23 2.84 -5.28
N GLY A 72 -6.08 1.79 -4.50
CA GLY A 72 -7.14 0.80 -4.32
C GLY A 72 -6.64 -0.63 -4.36
N VAL A 73 -7.59 -1.53 -4.51
CA VAL A 73 -7.31 -2.97 -4.59
C VAL A 73 -7.34 -3.39 -6.06
N HIS A 74 -6.26 -4.00 -6.50
CA HIS A 74 -6.08 -4.49 -7.86
C HIS A 74 -6.33 -5.99 -7.91
N ARG A 75 -7.23 -6.42 -8.79
CA ARG A 75 -7.62 -7.81 -8.94
C ARG A 75 -6.99 -8.43 -10.18
N LEU A 76 -6.45 -9.63 -10.01
CA LEU A 76 -5.99 -10.47 -11.12
C LEU A 76 -6.80 -11.76 -11.14
N VAL A 77 -7.35 -12.08 -12.29
CA VAL A 77 -7.99 -13.38 -12.53
C VAL A 77 -7.20 -14.08 -13.63
N ARG A 78 -6.60 -15.21 -13.28
CA ARG A 78 -5.84 -16.01 -14.25
C ARG A 78 -5.79 -17.47 -13.84
N ILE A 79 -5.35 -18.33 -14.78
CA ILE A 79 -4.93 -19.68 -14.44
C ILE A 79 -3.56 -19.56 -13.76
N SER A 80 -3.47 -19.99 -12.49
CA SER A 80 -2.26 -19.83 -11.71
C SER A 80 -1.14 -20.73 -12.19
N PRO A 81 0.08 -20.20 -12.43
CA PRO A 81 1.23 -21.03 -12.74
C PRO A 81 1.74 -21.82 -11.53
N PHE A 82 1.25 -21.54 -10.33
CA PHE A 82 1.61 -22.21 -9.08
C PHE A 82 0.63 -23.33 -8.70
N ASP A 83 -0.47 -23.49 -9.44
CA ASP A 83 -1.46 -24.53 -9.21
C ASP A 83 -1.22 -25.69 -10.18
N SER A 84 -0.86 -26.85 -9.64
CA SER A 84 -0.65 -28.06 -10.42
C SER A 84 -1.91 -28.53 -11.17
N ASN A 85 -3.09 -28.14 -10.70
CA ASN A 85 -4.38 -28.47 -11.32
C ASN A 85 -4.80 -27.45 -12.38
N ALA A 86 -4.00 -26.43 -12.65
CA ALA A 86 -4.26 -25.38 -13.63
C ALA A 86 -5.64 -24.72 -13.50
N LYS A 87 -6.07 -24.49 -12.26
CA LYS A 87 -7.35 -23.83 -11.98
C LYS A 87 -7.23 -22.32 -12.07
N ARG A 88 -8.37 -21.68 -12.36
CA ARG A 88 -8.48 -20.24 -12.34
C ARG A 88 -8.45 -19.73 -10.90
N HIS A 89 -7.63 -18.73 -10.65
CA HIS A 89 -7.49 -18.08 -9.36
C HIS A 89 -7.78 -16.59 -9.46
N THR A 90 -8.33 -16.04 -8.38
CA THR A 90 -8.48 -14.61 -8.20
C THR A 90 -7.58 -14.16 -7.07
N SER A 91 -6.73 -13.19 -7.34
CA SER A 91 -5.82 -12.62 -6.35
C SER A 91 -5.95 -11.12 -6.29
N PHE A 92 -5.60 -10.55 -5.14
CA PHE A 92 -5.69 -9.14 -4.86
C PHE A 92 -4.36 -8.60 -4.34
N ALA A 93 -4.06 -7.37 -4.72
CA ALA A 93 -2.96 -6.60 -4.15
C ALA A 93 -3.44 -5.19 -3.91
N SER A 94 -3.04 -4.61 -2.79
CA SER A 94 -3.41 -3.23 -2.43
C SER A 94 -2.33 -2.27 -2.90
N VAL A 95 -2.74 -1.14 -3.46
CA VAL A 95 -1.87 -0.07 -3.91
C VAL A 95 -2.29 1.22 -3.21
N PHE A 96 -1.33 1.86 -2.55
CA PHE A 96 -1.51 3.17 -1.92
C PHE A 96 -0.54 4.16 -2.56
N VAL A 97 -1.10 5.25 -3.06
CA VAL A 97 -0.31 6.35 -3.65
C VAL A 97 -0.51 7.58 -2.78
N TYR A 98 0.59 8.14 -2.30
CA TYR A 98 0.51 9.37 -1.50
C TYR A 98 1.62 10.33 -1.90
N PRO A 99 1.32 11.66 -1.84
CA PRO A 99 2.28 12.66 -2.26
C PRO A 99 3.39 12.81 -1.24
N LEU A 100 4.58 13.14 -1.74
CA LEU A 100 5.64 13.70 -0.90
C LEU A 100 5.40 15.19 -0.75
N ALA A 101 5.28 15.65 0.49
CA ALA A 101 5.17 17.07 0.76
C ALA A 101 6.48 17.77 0.44
N ASP A 102 6.42 18.87 -0.32
CA ASP A 102 7.57 19.74 -0.51
C ASP A 102 7.92 20.44 0.82
N GLU A 103 9.22 20.68 1.05
CA GLU A 103 9.69 21.34 2.26
C GLU A 103 9.10 22.76 2.43
N ASP A 104 8.61 23.35 1.35
CA ASP A 104 8.02 24.69 1.33
C ASP A 104 6.54 24.74 1.73
N ILE A 105 5.93 23.60 2.04
CA ILE A 105 4.52 23.55 2.46
C ILE A 105 4.45 23.60 3.97
N ASP A 106 4.03 24.76 4.50
CA ASP A 106 3.72 24.90 5.90
C ASP A 106 2.29 24.39 6.16
N ILE A 107 2.19 23.32 6.92
CA ILE A 107 0.90 22.81 7.38
C ILE A 107 0.67 23.36 8.80
N ILE A 108 -0.29 24.26 8.92
CA ILE A 108 -0.70 24.77 10.22
C ILE A 108 -1.88 23.93 10.70
N ILE A 109 -1.67 23.22 11.80
CA ILE A 109 -2.74 22.46 12.45
C ILE A 109 -3.43 23.37 13.46
N ASP A 110 -4.70 23.70 13.19
CA ASP A 110 -5.52 24.44 14.13
C ASP A 110 -6.06 23.45 15.18
N PRO A 111 -5.76 23.65 16.47
CA PRO A 111 -6.27 22.74 17.50
C PRO A 111 -7.80 22.64 17.56
N SER A 112 -8.52 23.64 17.06
CA SER A 112 -9.98 23.61 16.99
C SER A 112 -10.53 22.65 15.94
N GLU A 113 -9.70 22.29 14.94
CA GLU A 113 -10.06 21.33 13.88
C GLU A 113 -9.81 19.89 14.26
N ILE A 114 -9.19 19.66 15.41
CA ILE A 114 -8.83 18.33 15.89
C ILE A 114 -9.73 17.95 17.04
N SER A 115 -10.33 16.79 16.96
CA SER A 115 -11.07 16.20 18.07
C SER A 115 -10.41 14.89 18.50
N TRP A 116 -10.47 14.64 19.81
CA TRP A 116 -9.91 13.43 20.40
C TRP A 116 -11.03 12.61 21.03
N ASP A 117 -11.10 11.34 20.68
CA ASP A 117 -12.01 10.39 21.34
C ASP A 117 -11.21 9.35 22.09
N THR A 118 -11.69 9.01 23.28
CA THR A 118 -11.20 7.84 24.00
C THR A 118 -12.23 6.71 23.89
N PHE A 119 -11.75 5.50 23.79
CA PHE A 119 -12.61 4.32 23.71
C PHE A 119 -11.93 3.10 24.31
N ARG A 120 -12.71 2.05 24.55
CA ARG A 120 -12.15 0.77 25.01
C ARG A 120 -11.49 0.08 23.82
N SER A 121 -10.31 -0.50 24.07
CA SER A 121 -9.62 -1.28 23.04
C SER A 121 -10.50 -2.45 22.60
N SER A 122 -10.52 -2.72 21.29
CA SER A 122 -11.19 -3.90 20.73
C SER A 122 -10.25 -5.11 20.78
N GLY A 123 -10.79 -6.27 21.10
CA GLY A 123 -10.01 -7.51 21.12
C GLY A 123 -10.64 -8.59 21.97
N ALA A 124 -9.94 -9.71 22.12
CA ALA A 124 -10.33 -10.78 23.04
C ALA A 124 -10.42 -10.24 24.47
N GLY A 125 -11.42 -10.62 25.22
CA GLY A 125 -11.70 -10.08 26.55
C GLY A 125 -10.53 -10.03 27.51
N GLY A 126 -10.64 -9.22 28.51
CA GLY A 126 -9.65 -8.99 29.55
C GLY A 126 -10.01 -7.77 30.35
N GLN A 127 -9.41 -7.58 31.49
CA GLN A 127 -9.74 -6.46 32.38
C GLN A 127 -9.38 -5.10 31.71
N GLY A 128 -8.27 -5.03 31.02
CA GLY A 128 -7.84 -3.81 30.32
C GLY A 128 -8.75 -3.44 29.15
N VAL A 129 -9.25 -4.45 28.43
CA VAL A 129 -10.16 -4.24 27.29
C VAL A 129 -11.56 -3.81 27.74
N ASN A 130 -12.07 -4.42 28.84
CA ASN A 130 -13.45 -4.26 29.26
C ASN A 130 -13.69 -3.08 30.21
N LYS A 131 -12.68 -2.61 30.93
CA LYS A 131 -12.83 -1.62 31.99
C LYS A 131 -12.10 -0.31 31.76
N ILE A 132 -11.10 -0.26 30.90
CA ILE A 132 -10.25 0.91 30.70
C ILE A 132 -10.42 1.47 29.30
N GLU A 133 -10.78 2.75 29.20
CA GLU A 133 -10.81 3.49 27.94
C GLU A 133 -9.39 4.02 27.67
N SER A 134 -8.50 3.14 27.20
CA SER A 134 -7.10 3.46 26.95
C SER A 134 -6.78 3.79 25.49
N ALA A 135 -7.67 3.48 24.58
CA ALA A 135 -7.48 3.78 23.15
C ALA A 135 -7.94 5.22 22.85
N VAL A 136 -7.18 5.92 22.01
CA VAL A 136 -7.43 7.31 21.62
C VAL A 136 -7.54 7.39 20.11
N ARG A 137 -8.55 8.10 19.63
CA ARG A 137 -8.75 8.35 18.21
C ARG A 137 -8.66 9.84 17.93
N LEU A 138 -7.86 10.18 16.94
CA LEU A 138 -7.79 11.51 16.36
C LEU A 138 -8.82 11.64 15.22
N LYS A 139 -9.60 12.71 15.24
CA LYS A 139 -10.54 13.06 14.19
C LYS A 139 -10.21 14.41 13.57
#